data_3c5a25368095a7493e35a24942245d26
#
_entry.id   3c5a25368095a7493e35a24942245d26
#
_cell.length_a   1.000
_cell.length_b   1.000
_cell.length_c   1.000
_cell.angle_alpha   90.00
_cell.angle_beta   90.00
_cell.angle_gamma   90.00
#
_symmetry.space_group_name_H-M   'P 1'
#
loop_
_entity.id
_entity.type
_entity.pdbx_description
1 polymer ?
#
loop_
_entity_poly.entity_id
_entity_poly.type
_entity_poly.pdbx_seq_one_letter_code
_entity_poly.pdbx_strand_id
1 'polypeptide(L)'
;MGYGPYGDPTDHFDEAVILHAPDEEASAERLRGLLSDGLQPQFPRGFGQLFNSQVKITRLELSSSVTEAEKPHAFLEKFMESGASGRLPIPIIERTPRGSFPSVYYDTKSLFVGEGLVTQIVTTQVLSNPDTLKWSLLPIAMQLYTKMGGLPYVLYEKIRGEAQKSVTFIVGVGISRLQGRYGAGPAFVGFALLFGPNGEWKIMKSEVRGYDRATLAEMFRNLVRGVATTIYSHYLEESSVDAINMIIHYSGKNMSGEEERALWSATSEMESLYGKQVLVSIVKVGDSSYQAKVDGSACKDRMGLDTGLLPVGTTFEVKPHFFMMFTIGCLPLGDRYRATGLGSPAPILVSVKGIGGESGMDDGALLRSVFDFCRMNYSSVNNPVNRTPITVTYAREIAFLMGKLGLNEVPESVSSRLWFI
;
A
#
# COMPACT_ATOMS: atom_id res chain seq x y z
N MET A 1 -3.74 -1.90 20.66
CA MET A 1 -4.63 -0.84 20.15
C MET A 1 -5.67 -0.55 21.23
N GLY A 2 -5.58 0.59 21.91
CA GLY A 2 -6.51 0.94 22.99
C GLY A 2 -7.78 1.65 22.53
N TYR A 3 -7.82 2.13 21.28
CA TYR A 3 -8.86 3.03 20.78
C TYR A 3 -9.69 2.45 19.63
N GLY A 4 -9.46 1.21 19.20
CA GLY A 4 -10.14 0.62 18.05
C GLY A 4 -9.64 1.15 16.70
N PRO A 5 -10.28 0.76 15.57
CA PRO A 5 -9.97 1.24 14.24
C PRO A 5 -10.43 2.68 14.04
N TYR A 6 -9.83 3.37 13.06
CA TYR A 6 -10.19 4.75 12.72
C TYR A 6 -11.52 4.87 11.96
N GLY A 7 -11.82 3.91 11.09
CA GLY A 7 -13.05 3.88 10.30
C GLY A 7 -13.79 2.56 10.45
N ASP A 8 -15.10 2.60 10.34
CA ASP A 8 -15.89 1.38 10.25
C ASP A 8 -15.54 0.62 8.97
N PRO A 9 -15.54 -0.72 9.01
CA PRO A 9 -15.55 -1.50 7.79
C PRO A 9 -16.81 -1.07 7.03
N THR A 10 -16.58 -0.62 5.82
CA THR A 10 -17.68 -0.15 5.01
C THR A 10 -18.80 -1.18 4.97
N ASP A 11 -20.02 -0.71 5.00
CA ASP A 11 -21.31 -1.42 5.03
C ASP A 11 -21.55 -2.43 3.91
N HIS A 12 -20.49 -2.89 3.22
CA HIS A 12 -20.58 -3.72 2.01
C HIS A 12 -20.15 -5.17 2.23
N PHE A 13 -19.66 -5.54 3.43
CA PHE A 13 -19.25 -6.91 3.74
C PHE A 13 -19.91 -7.43 5.00
N ASP A 14 -20.72 -8.46 4.83
CA ASP A 14 -21.36 -9.16 5.91
C ASP A 14 -20.58 -10.40 6.34
N GLU A 15 -19.73 -10.92 5.45
CA GLU A 15 -19.11 -12.21 5.62
C GLU A 15 -17.70 -12.30 5.00
N ALA A 16 -16.79 -12.98 5.70
CA ALA A 16 -15.53 -13.46 5.17
C ALA A 16 -15.57 -15.00 5.09
N VAL A 17 -15.38 -15.55 3.89
CA VAL A 17 -15.62 -16.96 3.59
C VAL A 17 -14.33 -17.69 3.31
N ILE A 18 -13.95 -18.61 4.17
CA ILE A 18 -12.78 -19.46 3.99
C ILE A 18 -13.14 -20.55 2.98
N LEU A 19 -12.44 -20.56 1.84
CA LEU A 19 -12.58 -21.54 0.78
C LEU A 19 -11.51 -22.62 0.96
N HIS A 20 -11.92 -23.86 1.03
CA HIS A 20 -11.01 -24.98 1.27
C HIS A 20 -11.42 -26.26 0.53
N ALA A 21 -10.46 -27.13 0.25
CA ALA A 21 -10.70 -28.47 -0.21
C ALA A 21 -11.08 -29.39 0.97
N PRO A 22 -11.71 -30.58 0.72
CA PRO A 22 -12.13 -31.49 1.79
C PRO A 22 -11.00 -31.92 2.74
N ASP A 23 -9.80 -32.11 2.23
CA ASP A 23 -8.61 -32.49 2.99
C ASP A 23 -8.03 -31.34 3.83
N GLU A 24 -8.50 -30.11 3.64
CA GLU A 24 -8.09 -28.90 4.37
C GLU A 24 -9.09 -28.47 5.46
N GLU A 25 -10.16 -29.24 5.70
CA GLU A 25 -11.23 -28.90 6.63
C GLU A 25 -10.71 -28.51 8.03
N ALA A 26 -9.79 -29.29 8.57
CA ALA A 26 -9.20 -29.02 9.89
C ALA A 26 -8.42 -27.68 9.92
N SER A 27 -7.73 -27.35 8.84
CA SER A 27 -7.01 -26.08 8.68
C SER A 27 -7.98 -24.90 8.56
N ALA A 28 -9.06 -25.08 7.80
CA ALA A 28 -10.10 -24.07 7.62
C ALA A 28 -10.85 -23.79 8.93
N GLU A 29 -11.22 -24.84 9.68
CA GLU A 29 -11.86 -24.69 10.99
C GLU A 29 -10.94 -24.00 12.00
N ARG A 30 -9.67 -24.37 12.01
CA ARG A 30 -8.67 -23.71 12.86
C ARG A 30 -8.56 -22.23 12.53
N LEU A 31 -8.46 -21.86 11.24
CA LEU A 31 -8.38 -20.46 10.81
C LEU A 31 -9.65 -19.70 11.20
N ARG A 32 -10.84 -20.30 11.00
CA ARG A 32 -12.13 -19.72 11.40
C ARG A 32 -12.15 -19.41 12.89
N GLY A 33 -11.83 -20.40 13.74
CA GLY A 33 -11.79 -20.22 15.18
C GLY A 33 -10.81 -19.14 15.61
N LEU A 34 -9.58 -19.14 15.06
CA LEU A 34 -8.57 -18.13 15.39
C LEU A 34 -8.96 -16.71 14.96
N LEU A 35 -9.58 -16.54 13.79
CA LEU A 35 -10.07 -15.23 13.36
C LEU A 35 -11.26 -14.77 14.21
N SER A 36 -12.16 -15.67 14.62
CA SER A 36 -13.32 -15.34 15.43
C SER A 36 -12.95 -15.05 16.89
N ASP A 37 -12.18 -15.95 17.52
CA ASP A 37 -11.95 -15.97 18.95
C ASP A 37 -10.62 -15.37 19.37
N GLY A 38 -9.68 -15.28 18.41
CA GLY A 38 -8.34 -14.77 18.65
C GLY A 38 -7.31 -15.80 19.07
N LEU A 39 -6.11 -15.32 19.39
CA LEU A 39 -4.96 -16.10 19.87
C LEU A 39 -4.11 -15.27 20.84
N GLN A 40 -4.08 -15.70 22.11
CA GLN A 40 -3.29 -15.04 23.14
C GLN A 40 -1.78 -15.25 22.94
N PRO A 41 -0.92 -14.25 23.21
CA PRO A 41 -1.25 -12.84 23.46
C PRO A 41 -1.25 -11.96 22.17
N GLN A 42 -0.95 -12.52 21.00
CA GLN A 42 -0.67 -11.74 19.78
C GLN A 42 -1.93 -11.18 19.09
N PHE A 43 -3.05 -11.91 19.22
CA PHE A 43 -4.33 -11.53 18.64
C PHE A 43 -5.48 -11.84 19.62
N PRO A 44 -5.55 -11.20 20.79
CA PRO A 44 -6.31 -11.68 21.94
C PRO A 44 -7.83 -11.52 21.85
N ARG A 45 -8.33 -10.75 20.90
CA ARG A 45 -9.77 -10.35 20.85
C ARG A 45 -10.53 -10.85 19.64
N GLY A 46 -9.90 -11.59 18.73
CA GLY A 46 -10.50 -11.95 17.45
C GLY A 46 -10.81 -10.75 16.55
N PHE A 47 -11.30 -11.04 15.36
CA PHE A 47 -11.56 -10.04 14.31
C PHE A 47 -12.67 -9.05 14.73
N GLY A 48 -13.82 -9.57 15.15
CA GLY A 48 -14.99 -8.75 15.48
C GLY A 48 -14.70 -7.72 16.57
N GLN A 49 -14.08 -8.15 17.69
CA GLN A 49 -13.77 -7.24 18.80
C GLN A 49 -12.61 -6.29 18.50
N LEU A 50 -11.60 -6.75 17.74
CA LEU A 50 -10.45 -5.91 17.42
C LEU A 50 -10.82 -4.74 16.50
N PHE A 51 -11.67 -5.01 15.52
CA PHE A 51 -12.06 -4.02 14.51
C PHE A 51 -13.46 -3.45 14.71
N ASN A 52 -14.13 -3.80 15.81
CA ASN A 52 -15.54 -3.41 16.05
C ASN A 52 -16.45 -3.75 14.86
N SER A 53 -16.26 -4.97 14.31
CA SER A 53 -16.90 -5.42 13.07
C SER A 53 -17.92 -6.52 13.33
N GLN A 54 -19.04 -6.47 12.61
CA GLN A 54 -20.09 -7.51 12.63
C GLN A 54 -19.88 -8.59 11.56
N VAL A 55 -18.79 -8.52 10.81
CA VAL A 55 -18.45 -9.50 9.75
C VAL A 55 -18.33 -10.90 10.34
N LYS A 56 -19.08 -11.84 9.77
CA LYS A 56 -19.03 -13.25 10.14
C LYS A 56 -17.88 -13.95 9.42
N ILE A 57 -17.21 -14.87 10.13
CA ILE A 57 -16.18 -15.72 9.53
C ILE A 57 -16.78 -17.11 9.32
N THR A 58 -16.96 -17.50 8.07
CA THR A 58 -17.59 -18.78 7.67
C THR A 58 -16.65 -19.63 6.84
N ARG A 59 -17.09 -20.82 6.46
CA ARG A 59 -16.36 -21.76 5.61
C ARG A 59 -17.24 -22.22 4.45
N LEU A 60 -16.60 -22.50 3.33
CA LEU A 60 -17.22 -23.08 2.15
C LEU A 60 -16.27 -24.13 1.57
N GLU A 61 -16.72 -25.38 1.63
CA GLU A 61 -15.98 -26.53 1.18
C GLU A 61 -16.25 -26.82 -0.30
N LEU A 62 -15.20 -27.20 -1.05
CA LEU A 62 -15.35 -27.73 -2.39
C LEU A 62 -16.09 -29.08 -2.36
N SER A 63 -16.87 -29.36 -3.40
CA SER A 63 -17.66 -30.57 -3.48
C SER A 63 -16.83 -31.87 -3.66
N SER A 64 -15.58 -31.72 -4.09
CA SER A 64 -14.63 -32.82 -4.29
C SER A 64 -13.20 -32.34 -4.09
N SER A 65 -12.29 -33.28 -3.87
CA SER A 65 -10.86 -33.00 -3.90
C SER A 65 -10.43 -32.63 -5.31
N VAL A 66 -9.62 -31.57 -5.39
CA VAL A 66 -9.06 -31.03 -6.63
C VAL A 66 -7.54 -30.89 -6.48
N THR A 67 -6.82 -30.93 -7.57
CA THR A 67 -5.38 -30.65 -7.56
C THR A 67 -5.11 -29.18 -7.26
N GLU A 68 -3.93 -28.83 -6.75
CA GLU A 68 -3.56 -27.44 -6.49
C GLU A 68 -3.73 -26.55 -7.73
N ALA A 69 -3.45 -27.06 -8.93
CA ALA A 69 -3.59 -26.29 -10.17
C ALA A 69 -5.06 -26.00 -10.54
N GLU A 70 -5.99 -26.82 -10.10
CA GLU A 70 -7.44 -26.66 -10.35
C GLU A 70 -8.12 -25.77 -9.31
N LYS A 71 -7.54 -25.63 -8.11
CA LYS A 71 -8.12 -24.84 -7.00
C LYS A 71 -8.56 -23.42 -7.41
N PRO A 72 -7.81 -22.64 -8.18
CA PRO A 72 -8.22 -21.29 -8.52
C PRO A 72 -9.60 -21.21 -9.17
N HIS A 73 -9.85 -22.06 -10.15
CA HIS A 73 -11.13 -22.13 -10.86
C HIS A 73 -12.25 -22.72 -9.98
N ALA A 74 -11.97 -23.83 -9.29
CA ALA A 74 -12.93 -24.48 -8.41
C ALA A 74 -13.39 -23.57 -7.26
N PHE A 75 -12.48 -22.79 -6.67
CA PHE A 75 -12.82 -21.82 -5.63
C PHE A 75 -13.67 -20.68 -6.17
N LEU A 76 -13.32 -20.12 -7.34
CA LEU A 76 -14.10 -19.04 -7.93
C LEU A 76 -15.52 -19.52 -8.26
N GLU A 77 -15.66 -20.65 -8.96
CA GLU A 77 -16.94 -21.25 -9.33
C GLU A 77 -17.81 -21.48 -8.08
N LYS A 78 -17.27 -22.18 -7.08
CA LYS A 78 -17.97 -22.47 -5.83
C LYS A 78 -18.40 -21.21 -5.07
N PHE A 79 -17.53 -20.20 -5.04
CA PHE A 79 -17.83 -18.93 -4.39
C PHE A 79 -18.96 -18.18 -5.12
N MET A 80 -18.91 -18.12 -6.44
CA MET A 80 -19.93 -17.46 -7.26
C MET A 80 -21.29 -18.18 -7.14
N GLU A 81 -21.33 -19.51 -7.19
CA GLU A 81 -22.54 -20.31 -6.98
C GLU A 81 -23.18 -20.06 -5.60
N SER A 82 -22.37 -19.85 -4.58
CA SER A 82 -22.86 -19.62 -3.19
C SER A 82 -23.36 -18.19 -2.95
N GLY A 83 -23.22 -17.28 -3.93
CA GLY A 83 -23.55 -15.86 -3.82
C GLY A 83 -22.37 -15.02 -3.32
N ALA A 84 -21.81 -14.20 -4.23
CA ALA A 84 -20.59 -13.43 -3.95
C ALA A 84 -20.86 -12.05 -3.29
N SER A 85 -22.08 -11.52 -3.39
CA SER A 85 -22.41 -10.16 -2.92
C SER A 85 -22.25 -10.03 -1.40
N GLY A 86 -21.58 -8.97 -0.95
CA GLY A 86 -21.34 -8.71 0.48
C GLY A 86 -20.36 -9.68 1.15
N ARG A 87 -19.60 -10.46 0.37
CA ARG A 87 -18.72 -11.52 0.89
C ARG A 87 -17.29 -11.36 0.39
N LEU A 88 -16.31 -11.64 1.26
CA LEU A 88 -14.88 -11.62 0.93
C LEU A 88 -14.33 -13.06 0.99
N PRO A 89 -13.80 -13.60 -0.12
CA PRO A 89 -13.22 -14.95 -0.15
C PRO A 89 -11.83 -15.00 0.49
N ILE A 90 -11.58 -16.08 1.24
CA ILE A 90 -10.30 -16.42 1.86
C ILE A 90 -9.86 -17.81 1.35
N PRO A 91 -9.31 -17.94 0.15
CA PRO A 91 -8.81 -19.22 -0.34
C PRO A 91 -7.63 -19.76 0.48
N ILE A 92 -7.67 -21.05 0.83
CA ILE A 92 -6.53 -21.79 1.38
C ILE A 92 -5.83 -22.50 0.23
N ILE A 93 -4.52 -22.22 0.07
CA ILE A 93 -3.70 -22.81 -1.00
C ILE A 93 -2.33 -23.23 -0.47
N GLU A 94 -1.62 -24.05 -1.23
CA GLU A 94 -0.20 -24.28 -0.96
C GLU A 94 0.66 -23.06 -1.31
N ARG A 95 1.74 -22.89 -0.54
CA ARG A 95 2.69 -21.83 -0.78
C ARG A 95 3.54 -22.14 -2.01
N THR A 96 3.53 -21.22 -2.97
CA THR A 96 4.53 -21.20 -4.05
C THR A 96 5.58 -20.10 -3.80
N PRO A 97 6.85 -20.31 -4.17
CA PRO A 97 7.87 -19.27 -4.04
C PRO A 97 7.45 -17.99 -4.78
N ARG A 98 7.76 -16.83 -4.18
CA ARG A 98 7.42 -15.53 -4.78
C ARG A 98 8.09 -15.40 -6.17
N GLY A 99 7.28 -15.09 -7.18
CA GLY A 99 7.75 -14.91 -8.56
C GLY A 99 7.90 -16.20 -9.38
N SER A 100 7.64 -17.39 -8.81
CA SER A 100 7.60 -18.65 -9.56
C SER A 100 6.38 -18.74 -10.48
N PHE A 101 6.51 -19.51 -11.56
CA PHE A 101 5.44 -19.88 -12.47
C PHE A 101 5.54 -21.38 -12.83
N PRO A 102 4.40 -22.09 -12.99
CA PRO A 102 3.03 -21.65 -12.65
C PRO A 102 2.87 -21.38 -11.15
N SER A 103 1.89 -20.56 -10.73
CA SER A 103 1.66 -20.23 -9.35
C SER A 103 0.17 -20.11 -9.04
N VAL A 104 -0.31 -21.03 -8.22
CA VAL A 104 -1.70 -21.05 -7.72
C VAL A 104 -2.05 -19.71 -7.06
N TYR A 105 -1.12 -19.08 -6.37
CA TYR A 105 -1.34 -17.76 -5.75
C TYR A 105 -1.70 -16.69 -6.80
N TYR A 106 -0.89 -16.58 -7.86
CA TYR A 106 -1.13 -15.56 -8.89
C TYR A 106 -2.36 -15.89 -9.73
N ASP A 107 -2.58 -17.17 -10.03
CA ASP A 107 -3.74 -17.62 -10.80
C ASP A 107 -5.04 -17.38 -10.00
N THR A 108 -5.09 -17.73 -8.71
CA THR A 108 -6.22 -17.39 -7.83
C THR A 108 -6.47 -15.89 -7.80
N LYS A 109 -5.43 -15.10 -7.54
CA LYS A 109 -5.58 -13.64 -7.45
C LYS A 109 -6.04 -13.02 -8.76
N SER A 110 -5.51 -13.50 -9.90
CA SER A 110 -5.90 -13.02 -11.24
C SER A 110 -7.37 -13.27 -11.55
N LEU A 111 -7.83 -14.50 -11.29
CA LEU A 111 -9.22 -14.89 -11.55
C LEU A 111 -10.20 -14.05 -10.70
N PHE A 112 -9.97 -13.97 -9.39
CA PHE A 112 -10.88 -13.22 -8.52
C PHE A 112 -10.86 -11.73 -8.82
N VAL A 113 -9.70 -11.11 -9.04
CA VAL A 113 -9.59 -9.69 -9.42
C VAL A 113 -10.25 -9.44 -10.77
N GLY A 114 -10.12 -10.35 -11.75
CA GLY A 114 -10.79 -10.27 -13.04
C GLY A 114 -12.32 -10.23 -12.92
N GLU A 115 -12.88 -10.92 -11.93
CA GLU A 115 -14.32 -10.90 -11.61
C GLU A 115 -14.72 -9.75 -10.68
N GLY A 116 -13.83 -8.80 -10.42
CA GLY A 116 -14.11 -7.65 -9.56
C GLY A 116 -14.13 -7.98 -8.05
N LEU A 117 -13.53 -9.10 -7.66
CA LEU A 117 -13.51 -9.59 -6.27
C LEU A 117 -12.15 -9.37 -5.62
N VAL A 118 -12.17 -8.91 -4.39
CA VAL A 118 -10.98 -8.81 -3.53
C VAL A 118 -10.82 -10.09 -2.73
N THR A 119 -9.59 -10.62 -2.62
CA THR A 119 -9.31 -11.87 -1.92
C THR A 119 -8.23 -11.72 -0.84
N GLN A 120 -8.35 -12.51 0.25
CA GLN A 120 -7.30 -12.71 1.23
C GLN A 120 -6.80 -14.15 1.15
N ILE A 121 -5.66 -14.35 0.52
CA ILE A 121 -5.09 -15.70 0.39
C ILE A 121 -4.34 -16.09 1.68
N VAL A 122 -4.58 -17.30 2.17
CA VAL A 122 -3.86 -17.89 3.30
C VAL A 122 -3.23 -19.21 2.85
N THR A 123 -1.98 -19.48 3.25
CA THR A 123 -1.30 -20.70 2.84
C THR A 123 -1.33 -21.77 3.91
N THR A 124 -1.40 -23.03 3.48
CA THR A 124 -1.38 -24.21 4.38
C THR A 124 -0.15 -24.22 5.28
N GLN A 125 1.01 -23.73 4.79
CA GLN A 125 2.26 -23.65 5.56
C GLN A 125 2.15 -22.66 6.74
N VAL A 126 1.40 -21.58 6.59
CA VAL A 126 1.14 -20.63 7.71
C VAL A 126 0.27 -21.32 8.75
N LEU A 127 -0.75 -22.07 8.33
CA LEU A 127 -1.69 -22.73 9.23
C LEU A 127 -1.08 -23.94 9.96
N SER A 128 -0.17 -24.67 9.31
CA SER A 128 0.49 -25.84 9.89
C SER A 128 1.60 -25.51 10.88
N ASN A 129 2.20 -24.32 10.81
CA ASN A 129 3.30 -23.92 11.68
C ASN A 129 2.81 -22.96 12.79
N PRO A 130 2.70 -23.42 14.06
CA PRO A 130 2.21 -22.59 15.17
C PRO A 130 3.02 -21.32 15.41
N ASP A 131 4.33 -21.37 15.22
CA ASP A 131 5.20 -20.22 15.42
C ASP A 131 5.02 -19.15 14.32
N THR A 132 4.83 -19.57 13.09
CA THR A 132 4.51 -18.67 11.99
C THR A 132 3.11 -18.11 12.15
N LEU A 133 2.14 -18.95 12.48
CA LEU A 133 0.73 -18.59 12.60
C LEU A 133 0.49 -17.51 13.64
N LYS A 134 1.08 -17.62 14.84
CA LYS A 134 0.90 -16.63 15.92
C LYS A 134 1.33 -15.22 15.53
N TRP A 135 2.34 -15.08 14.65
CA TRP A 135 2.80 -13.77 14.17
C TRP A 135 2.09 -13.32 12.90
N SER A 136 1.49 -14.24 12.15
CA SER A 136 0.78 -13.94 10.89
C SER A 136 -0.69 -13.61 11.10
N LEU A 137 -1.30 -14.02 12.21
CA LEU A 137 -2.74 -13.91 12.41
C LEU A 137 -3.22 -12.45 12.44
N LEU A 138 -2.54 -11.58 13.20
CA LEU A 138 -2.87 -10.17 13.24
C LEU A 138 -2.65 -9.46 11.89
N PRO A 139 -1.53 -9.66 11.17
CA PRO A 139 -1.39 -9.22 9.78
C PRO A 139 -2.52 -9.71 8.85
N ILE A 140 -2.89 -10.98 8.88
CA ILE A 140 -3.99 -11.52 8.07
C ILE A 140 -5.31 -10.79 8.40
N ALA A 141 -5.62 -10.64 9.67
CA ALA A 141 -6.83 -9.95 10.11
C ALA A 141 -6.84 -8.47 9.68
N MET A 142 -5.70 -7.78 9.77
CA MET A 142 -5.58 -6.40 9.29
C MET A 142 -5.76 -6.28 7.77
N GLN A 143 -5.11 -7.16 7.00
CA GLN A 143 -5.28 -7.19 5.55
C GLN A 143 -6.73 -7.49 5.17
N LEU A 144 -7.38 -8.41 5.86
CA LEU A 144 -8.79 -8.70 5.66
C LEU A 144 -9.65 -7.46 5.90
N TYR A 145 -9.45 -6.79 7.04
CA TYR A 145 -10.17 -5.56 7.39
C TYR A 145 -9.97 -4.43 6.37
N THR A 146 -8.74 -4.19 5.93
CA THR A 146 -8.44 -3.15 4.94
C THR A 146 -8.96 -3.48 3.53
N LYS A 147 -9.01 -4.75 3.16
CA LYS A 147 -9.62 -5.21 1.91
C LYS A 147 -11.15 -5.06 1.91
N MET A 148 -11.76 -5.09 3.06
CA MET A 148 -13.18 -4.74 3.24
C MET A 148 -13.44 -3.23 3.21
N GLY A 149 -12.39 -2.41 3.13
CA GLY A 149 -12.47 -0.94 3.11
C GLY A 149 -12.25 -0.30 4.48
N GLY A 150 -11.97 -1.08 5.50
CA GLY A 150 -11.69 -0.56 6.84
C GLY A 150 -10.36 0.18 6.92
N LEU A 151 -10.28 1.18 7.79
CA LEU A 151 -9.07 1.94 8.09
C LEU A 151 -8.59 1.61 9.51
N PRO A 152 -7.60 0.74 9.68
CA PRO A 152 -7.16 0.34 11.02
C PRO A 152 -6.52 1.48 11.80
N TYR A 153 -5.89 2.41 11.13
CA TYR A 153 -5.30 3.63 11.70
C TYR A 153 -5.00 4.66 10.60
N VAL A 154 -4.77 5.90 11.01
CA VAL A 154 -4.33 7.02 10.17
C VAL A 154 -3.21 7.78 10.87
N LEU A 155 -2.58 8.72 10.17
CA LEU A 155 -1.62 9.66 10.76
C LEU A 155 -2.33 10.54 11.80
N TYR A 156 -1.67 10.77 12.93
CA TYR A 156 -2.19 11.62 13.99
C TYR A 156 -2.33 13.08 13.53
N GLU A 157 -1.33 13.59 12.83
CA GLU A 157 -1.35 14.92 12.25
C GLU A 157 -1.56 14.85 10.74
N LYS A 158 -2.46 15.67 10.23
CA LYS A 158 -2.69 15.81 8.79
C LYS A 158 -1.54 16.56 8.14
N ILE A 159 -1.11 16.09 6.97
CA ILE A 159 -0.18 16.82 6.12
C ILE A 159 -0.94 18.02 5.53
N ARG A 160 -0.43 19.23 5.75
CA ARG A 160 -1.09 20.47 5.34
C ARG A 160 -0.15 21.31 4.48
N GLY A 161 -0.70 21.95 3.45
CA GLY A 161 -0.03 23.00 2.71
C GLY A 161 -0.02 24.34 3.48
N GLU A 162 0.75 25.28 2.98
CA GLU A 162 0.89 26.61 3.61
C GLU A 162 -0.35 27.50 3.47
N ALA A 163 -1.12 27.32 2.38
CA ALA A 163 -2.32 28.10 2.13
C ALA A 163 -3.45 27.74 3.10
N GLN A 164 -4.06 28.73 3.75
CA GLN A 164 -5.09 28.53 4.77
C GLN A 164 -6.33 27.75 4.28
N LYS A 165 -6.68 27.87 3.00
CA LYS A 165 -7.80 27.19 2.37
C LYS A 165 -7.34 26.18 1.33
N SER A 166 -6.35 25.37 1.68
CA SER A 166 -5.87 24.32 0.80
C SER A 166 -6.16 22.93 1.37
N VAL A 167 -6.35 21.98 0.49
CA VAL A 167 -6.38 20.56 0.82
C VAL A 167 -5.18 19.85 0.20
N THR A 168 -4.58 18.95 0.96
CA THR A 168 -3.39 18.21 0.51
C THR A 168 -3.75 16.76 0.23
N PHE A 169 -3.29 16.26 -0.91
CA PHE A 169 -3.36 14.84 -1.27
C PHE A 169 -1.98 14.31 -1.60
N ILE A 170 -1.74 13.06 -1.25
CA ILE A 170 -0.49 12.39 -1.52
C ILE A 170 -0.72 11.32 -2.60
N VAL A 171 0.09 11.36 -3.65
CA VAL A 171 -0.02 10.47 -4.80
C VAL A 171 1.23 9.62 -4.90
N GLY A 172 1.11 8.32 -4.69
CA GLY A 172 2.19 7.37 -4.97
C GLY A 172 2.20 7.00 -6.45
N VAL A 173 3.30 7.26 -7.15
CA VAL A 173 3.44 6.86 -8.56
C VAL A 173 4.51 5.78 -8.69
N GLY A 174 4.12 4.66 -9.28
CA GLY A 174 5.01 3.56 -9.60
C GLY A 174 4.96 3.20 -11.08
N ILE A 175 6.10 2.77 -11.62
CA ILE A 175 6.22 2.27 -12.98
C ILE A 175 6.97 0.95 -12.93
N SER A 176 6.42 -0.09 -13.54
CA SER A 176 7.04 -1.39 -13.67
C SER A 176 7.18 -1.81 -15.12
N ARG A 177 8.22 -2.60 -15.40
CA ARG A 177 8.32 -3.35 -16.65
C ARG A 177 7.48 -4.61 -16.54
N LEU A 178 6.54 -4.75 -17.44
CA LEU A 178 5.91 -6.03 -17.68
C LEU A 178 6.87 -6.89 -18.50
N GLN A 179 7.36 -7.98 -17.94
CA GLN A 179 7.96 -9.04 -18.75
C GLN A 179 6.81 -9.87 -19.30
N GLY A 180 6.55 -9.74 -20.60
CA GLY A 180 5.47 -10.48 -21.24
C GLY A 180 5.59 -11.98 -20.99
N ARG A 181 4.46 -12.63 -20.68
CA ARG A 181 4.38 -14.10 -20.51
C ARG A 181 4.78 -14.87 -21.77
N TYR A 182 4.76 -14.24 -22.95
CA TYR A 182 4.94 -14.89 -24.25
C TYR A 182 5.69 -14.01 -25.27
N GLY A 183 6.81 -13.40 -24.88
CA GLY A 183 7.67 -12.72 -25.87
C GLY A 183 7.10 -11.41 -26.46
N ALA A 184 6.01 -10.91 -25.94
CA ALA A 184 5.57 -9.55 -26.24
C ALA A 184 6.61 -8.56 -25.70
N GLY A 185 6.93 -7.54 -26.48
CA GLY A 185 7.92 -6.52 -26.13
C GLY A 185 7.65 -5.87 -24.77
N PRO A 186 8.62 -5.13 -24.21
CA PRO A 186 8.46 -4.51 -22.91
C PRO A 186 7.29 -3.54 -22.90
N ALA A 187 6.31 -3.79 -22.06
CA ALA A 187 5.25 -2.85 -21.74
C ALA A 187 5.52 -2.23 -20.37
N PHE A 188 5.02 -1.01 -20.14
CA PHE A 188 5.03 -0.36 -18.84
C PHE A 188 3.63 -0.25 -18.28
N VAL A 189 3.54 -0.46 -16.99
CA VAL A 189 2.34 -0.16 -16.22
C VAL A 189 2.66 0.96 -15.25
N GLY A 190 1.92 2.05 -15.36
CA GLY A 190 1.94 3.16 -14.43
C GLY A 190 0.77 3.09 -13.48
N PHE A 191 1.00 3.47 -12.22
CA PHE A 191 -0.02 3.54 -11.18
C PHE A 191 0.07 4.85 -10.45
N ALA A 192 -1.09 5.43 -10.18
CA ALA A 192 -1.25 6.52 -9.23
C ALA A 192 -2.14 6.04 -8.07
N LEU A 193 -1.60 6.13 -6.88
CA LEU A 193 -2.26 5.74 -5.63
C LEU A 193 -2.59 7.01 -4.87
N LEU A 194 -3.88 7.28 -4.68
CA LEU A 194 -4.35 8.48 -4.00
C LEU A 194 -4.55 8.20 -2.50
N PHE A 195 -3.91 9.03 -1.69
CA PHE A 195 -4.10 9.07 -0.24
C PHE A 195 -4.55 10.45 0.21
N GLY A 196 -5.40 10.49 1.22
CA GLY A 196 -5.76 11.72 1.91
C GLY A 196 -4.62 12.26 2.79
N PRO A 197 -4.80 13.47 3.37
CA PRO A 197 -3.76 14.15 4.14
C PRO A 197 -3.37 13.44 5.44
N ASN A 198 -4.20 12.58 5.96
CA ASN A 198 -3.94 11.73 7.13
C ASN A 198 -3.53 10.29 6.74
N GLY A 199 -3.18 10.06 5.48
CA GLY A 199 -2.71 8.76 4.97
C GLY A 199 -3.83 7.77 4.67
N GLU A 200 -5.08 8.14 4.74
CA GLU A 200 -6.19 7.27 4.36
C GLU A 200 -6.14 6.92 2.88
N TRP A 201 -6.31 5.64 2.57
CA TRP A 201 -6.45 5.18 1.22
C TRP A 201 -7.73 5.71 0.57
N LYS A 202 -7.64 6.17 -0.66
CA LYS A 202 -8.79 6.67 -1.43
C LYS A 202 -9.06 5.79 -2.65
N ILE A 203 -8.17 5.80 -3.63
CA ILE A 203 -8.34 5.06 -4.87
C ILE A 203 -7.01 4.81 -5.57
N MET A 204 -7.01 3.82 -6.47
CA MET A 204 -5.93 3.55 -7.41
C MET A 204 -6.42 3.87 -8.84
N LYS A 205 -5.58 4.53 -9.61
CA LYS A 205 -5.71 4.62 -11.06
C LYS A 205 -4.54 3.89 -11.71
N SER A 206 -4.81 3.18 -12.79
CA SER A 206 -3.77 2.44 -13.53
C SER A 206 -3.87 2.75 -15.02
N GLU A 207 -2.74 2.72 -15.69
CA GLU A 207 -2.64 2.85 -17.14
C GLU A 207 -1.53 1.96 -17.66
N VAL A 208 -1.81 1.19 -18.71
CA VAL A 208 -0.84 0.32 -19.38
C VAL A 208 -0.52 0.89 -20.76
N ARG A 209 0.75 1.11 -21.05
CA ARG A 209 1.23 1.63 -22.34
C ARG A 209 2.48 0.90 -22.82
N GLY A 210 2.72 0.97 -24.14
CA GLY A 210 3.99 0.56 -24.74
C GLY A 210 5.18 1.39 -24.23
N TYR A 211 6.41 0.92 -24.52
CA TYR A 211 7.63 1.55 -24.01
C TYR A 211 8.21 2.58 -24.98
N ASP A 212 7.95 3.86 -24.73
CA ASP A 212 8.76 4.98 -25.21
C ASP A 212 8.65 6.18 -24.24
N ARG A 213 9.49 7.20 -24.42
CA ARG A 213 9.50 8.36 -23.51
C ARG A 213 8.27 9.24 -23.64
N ALA A 214 7.76 9.41 -24.85
CA ALA A 214 6.55 10.21 -25.09
C ALA A 214 5.35 9.56 -24.42
N THR A 215 5.25 8.25 -24.48
CA THR A 215 4.23 7.45 -23.81
C THR A 215 4.30 7.56 -22.28
N LEU A 216 5.52 7.62 -21.69
CA LEU A 216 5.66 7.84 -20.25
C LEU A 216 5.16 9.22 -19.83
N ALA A 217 5.47 10.28 -20.58
CA ALA A 217 5.00 11.61 -20.30
C ALA A 217 3.47 11.71 -20.38
N GLU A 218 2.88 11.09 -21.39
CA GLU A 218 1.42 11.01 -21.54
C GLU A 218 0.76 10.21 -20.41
N MET A 219 1.35 9.09 -20.00
CA MET A 219 0.89 8.29 -18.88
C MET A 219 0.89 9.09 -17.57
N PHE A 220 1.96 9.83 -17.28
CA PHE A 220 1.99 10.73 -16.11
C PHE A 220 0.90 11.78 -16.17
N ARG A 221 0.72 12.40 -17.34
CA ARG A 221 -0.34 13.40 -17.55
C ARG A 221 -1.72 12.80 -17.24
N ASN A 222 -2.02 11.63 -17.80
CA ASN A 222 -3.32 10.99 -17.64
C ASN A 222 -3.57 10.52 -16.20
N LEU A 223 -2.55 9.99 -15.52
CA LEU A 223 -2.64 9.61 -14.12
C LEU A 223 -2.94 10.81 -13.22
N VAL A 224 -2.23 11.92 -13.42
CA VAL A 224 -2.45 13.15 -12.64
C VAL A 224 -3.83 13.74 -12.92
N ARG A 225 -4.27 13.77 -14.18
CA ARG A 225 -5.63 14.20 -14.54
C ARG A 225 -6.68 13.32 -13.87
N GLY A 226 -6.53 12.00 -13.97
CA GLY A 226 -7.46 11.04 -13.36
C GLY A 226 -7.57 11.19 -11.84
N VAL A 227 -6.45 11.44 -11.18
CA VAL A 227 -6.42 11.70 -9.73
C VAL A 227 -7.06 13.06 -9.42
N ALA A 228 -6.72 14.13 -10.14
CA ALA A 228 -7.28 15.46 -9.93
C ALA A 228 -8.79 15.49 -10.17
N THR A 229 -9.29 14.81 -11.20
CA THR A 229 -10.73 14.65 -11.45
C THR A 229 -11.41 13.93 -10.29
N THR A 230 -10.82 12.86 -9.76
CA THR A 230 -11.35 12.14 -8.60
C THR A 230 -11.36 13.02 -7.35
N ILE A 231 -10.30 13.78 -7.12
CA ILE A 231 -10.23 14.72 -5.99
C ILE A 231 -11.35 15.76 -6.10
N TYR A 232 -11.54 16.34 -7.26
CA TYR A 232 -12.56 17.36 -7.48
C TYR A 232 -13.97 16.79 -7.26
N SER A 233 -14.33 15.71 -7.97
CA SER A 233 -15.69 15.17 -7.96
C SER A 233 -16.11 14.60 -6.61
N HIS A 234 -15.19 14.02 -5.83
CA HIS A 234 -15.55 13.32 -4.59
C HIS A 234 -15.22 14.11 -3.30
N TYR A 235 -14.36 15.13 -3.38
CA TYR A 235 -13.86 15.77 -2.15
C TYR A 235 -13.97 17.30 -2.15
N LEU A 236 -14.17 17.93 -3.31
CA LEU A 236 -14.08 19.39 -3.41
C LEU A 236 -15.32 20.07 -4.01
N GLU A 237 -16.26 19.33 -4.56
CA GLU A 237 -17.44 19.88 -5.25
C GLU A 237 -18.24 20.84 -4.35
N GLU A 238 -18.32 20.53 -3.04
CA GLU A 238 -19.05 21.35 -2.05
C GLU A 238 -18.11 22.14 -1.12
N SER A 239 -16.80 22.12 -1.33
CA SER A 239 -15.86 22.71 -0.37
C SER A 239 -15.48 24.16 -0.70
N SER A 240 -15.28 24.97 0.34
CA SER A 240 -14.72 26.35 0.24
C SER A 240 -13.20 26.38 0.02
N VAL A 241 -12.63 25.35 -0.57
CA VAL A 241 -11.19 25.21 -0.78
C VAL A 241 -10.77 25.98 -2.04
N ASP A 242 -9.72 26.78 -1.92
CA ASP A 242 -9.20 27.64 -2.99
C ASP A 242 -8.03 26.97 -3.76
N ALA A 243 -7.28 26.05 -3.08
CA ALA A 243 -6.12 25.40 -3.65
C ALA A 243 -6.05 23.90 -3.30
N ILE A 244 -5.51 23.13 -4.24
CA ILE A 244 -5.20 21.70 -4.08
C ILE A 244 -3.67 21.55 -4.06
N ASN A 245 -3.12 21.00 -3.00
CA ASN A 245 -1.72 20.59 -2.95
C ASN A 245 -1.64 19.10 -3.29
N MET A 246 -0.94 18.76 -4.35
CA MET A 246 -0.70 17.39 -4.76
C MET A 246 0.78 17.05 -4.57
N ILE A 247 1.08 16.17 -3.63
CA ILE A 247 2.45 15.67 -3.38
C ILE A 247 2.61 14.34 -4.10
N ILE A 248 3.47 14.29 -5.10
CA ILE A 248 3.73 13.06 -5.86
C ILE A 248 4.98 12.38 -5.33
N HIS A 249 4.82 11.25 -4.63
CA HIS A 249 5.90 10.37 -4.23
C HIS A 249 6.26 9.44 -5.40
N TYR A 250 7.48 9.54 -5.87
CA TYR A 250 7.96 8.85 -7.05
C TYR A 250 9.30 8.16 -6.79
N SER A 251 9.48 6.94 -7.29
CA SER A 251 10.70 6.15 -7.09
C SER A 251 11.45 5.81 -8.38
N GLY A 252 11.09 6.42 -9.49
CA GLY A 252 11.72 6.18 -10.78
C GLY A 252 13.06 6.87 -10.97
N LYS A 253 13.56 6.86 -12.21
CA LYS A 253 14.69 7.68 -12.64
C LYS A 253 14.36 9.17 -12.51
N ASN A 254 15.35 10.05 -12.70
CA ASN A 254 15.07 11.48 -12.77
C ASN A 254 14.03 11.74 -13.85
N MET A 255 13.02 12.54 -13.50
CA MET A 255 12.01 12.97 -14.43
C MET A 255 12.64 13.76 -15.58
N SER A 256 12.24 13.47 -16.80
CA SER A 256 12.70 14.21 -17.98
C SER A 256 11.96 15.54 -18.10
N GLY A 257 12.52 16.48 -18.86
CA GLY A 257 11.82 17.73 -19.14
C GLY A 257 10.50 17.55 -19.89
N GLU A 258 10.30 16.43 -20.59
CA GLU A 258 9.03 16.08 -21.24
C GLU A 258 7.96 15.66 -20.22
N GLU A 259 8.34 14.80 -19.26
CA GLU A 259 7.47 14.40 -18.16
C GLU A 259 7.07 15.60 -17.29
N GLU A 260 7.99 16.50 -17.00
CA GLU A 260 7.71 17.74 -16.26
C GLU A 260 6.76 18.67 -17.02
N ARG A 261 6.96 18.87 -18.33
CA ARG A 261 6.03 19.66 -19.16
C ARG A 261 4.64 19.01 -19.25
N ALA A 262 4.56 17.68 -19.33
CA ALA A 262 3.31 16.97 -19.33
C ALA A 262 2.52 17.16 -18.03
N LEU A 263 3.21 17.10 -16.87
CA LEU A 263 2.63 17.40 -15.56
C LEU A 263 2.17 18.85 -15.46
N TRP A 264 3.01 19.79 -15.87
CA TRP A 264 2.66 21.21 -15.90
C TRP A 264 1.40 21.47 -16.75
N SER A 265 1.35 20.88 -17.96
CA SER A 265 0.19 21.00 -18.83
C SER A 265 -1.07 20.40 -18.18
N ALA A 266 -0.96 19.26 -17.52
CA ALA A 266 -2.10 18.66 -16.81
C ALA A 266 -2.60 19.54 -15.67
N THR A 267 -1.67 20.16 -14.91
CA THR A 267 -1.98 21.06 -13.79
C THR A 267 -2.73 22.28 -14.29
N SER A 268 -2.19 22.98 -15.31
CA SER A 268 -2.83 24.17 -15.88
C SER A 268 -4.20 23.88 -16.51
N GLU A 269 -4.37 22.70 -17.11
CA GLU A 269 -5.67 22.24 -17.62
C GLU A 269 -6.68 22.05 -16.47
N MET A 270 -6.25 21.45 -15.33
CA MET A 270 -7.11 21.25 -14.17
C MET A 270 -7.49 22.57 -13.49
N GLU A 271 -6.55 23.51 -13.36
CA GLU A 271 -6.84 24.87 -12.87
C GLU A 271 -7.88 25.57 -13.72
N SER A 272 -7.74 25.50 -15.04
CA SER A 272 -8.69 26.09 -15.98
C SER A 272 -10.08 25.43 -15.89
N LEU A 273 -10.12 24.10 -15.69
CA LEU A 273 -11.36 23.34 -15.67
C LEU A 273 -12.14 23.55 -14.36
N TYR A 274 -11.45 23.60 -13.23
CA TYR A 274 -12.09 23.60 -11.91
C TYR A 274 -12.07 24.96 -11.22
N GLY A 275 -11.36 25.93 -11.76
CA GLY A 275 -11.25 27.27 -11.17
C GLY A 275 -10.55 27.30 -9.82
N LYS A 276 -9.73 26.31 -9.53
CA LYS A 276 -8.97 26.17 -8.28
C LYS A 276 -7.49 26.02 -8.59
N GLN A 277 -6.64 26.64 -7.79
CA GLN A 277 -5.18 26.48 -7.93
C GLN A 277 -4.77 25.03 -7.65
N VAL A 278 -3.90 24.47 -8.48
CA VAL A 278 -3.35 23.11 -8.33
C VAL A 278 -1.83 23.17 -8.23
N LEU A 279 -1.32 23.04 -7.02
CA LEU A 279 0.11 23.08 -6.71
C LEU A 279 0.65 21.65 -6.64
N VAL A 280 1.61 21.33 -7.51
CA VAL A 280 2.19 19.98 -7.60
C VAL A 280 3.63 20.01 -7.14
N SER A 281 3.93 19.20 -6.13
CA SER A 281 5.28 18.94 -5.63
C SER A 281 5.70 17.51 -5.91
N ILE A 282 6.85 17.33 -6.56
CA ILE A 282 7.42 16.01 -6.80
C ILE A 282 8.44 15.71 -5.72
N VAL A 283 8.23 14.60 -5.04
CA VAL A 283 9.13 14.07 -4.02
C VAL A 283 9.68 12.74 -4.53
N LYS A 284 10.86 12.78 -5.09
CA LYS A 284 11.55 11.59 -5.56
C LYS A 284 12.23 10.90 -4.40
N VAL A 285 11.89 9.60 -4.22
CA VAL A 285 12.47 8.72 -3.21
C VAL A 285 13.34 7.68 -3.88
N GLY A 286 14.62 7.67 -3.57
CA GLY A 286 15.61 6.72 -4.10
C GLY A 286 16.25 5.89 -2.99
N ASP A 287 16.73 4.71 -3.37
CA ASP A 287 17.56 3.90 -2.49
C ASP A 287 18.99 4.47 -2.43
N SER A 288 19.60 4.40 -1.26
CA SER A 288 21.00 4.74 -1.06
C SER A 288 21.82 3.47 -0.81
N SER A 289 23.00 3.41 -1.39
CA SER A 289 24.03 2.43 -1.04
C SER A 289 24.90 2.89 0.14
N TYR A 290 24.75 4.12 0.58
CA TYR A 290 25.49 4.66 1.72
C TYR A 290 24.98 4.07 3.03
N GLN A 291 25.89 3.82 3.96
CA GLN A 291 25.61 3.48 5.33
C GLN A 291 26.34 4.50 6.19
N ALA A 292 25.69 5.00 7.23
CA ALA A 292 26.28 5.95 8.15
C ALA A 292 26.08 5.48 9.59
N LYS A 293 27.12 5.63 10.38
CA LYS A 293 27.12 5.51 11.83
C LYS A 293 27.68 6.79 12.43
N VAL A 294 27.25 7.10 13.63
CA VAL A 294 27.77 8.25 14.39
C VAL A 294 28.39 7.77 15.70
N ASP A 295 29.51 8.36 16.06
CA ASP A 295 30.11 8.15 17.37
C ASP A 295 29.28 8.88 18.44
N GLY A 296 29.13 8.26 19.61
CA GLY A 296 28.35 8.85 20.70
C GLY A 296 26.84 8.84 20.47
N SER A 297 26.32 7.89 19.70
CA SER A 297 24.87 7.73 19.47
C SER A 297 24.11 7.61 20.80
N ALA A 298 22.98 8.30 20.90
CA ALA A 298 22.06 8.14 22.01
C ALA A 298 21.41 6.72 22.04
N CYS A 299 21.47 6.00 20.92
CA CYS A 299 20.94 4.65 20.80
C CYS A 299 21.90 3.62 21.38
N LYS A 300 21.51 3.03 22.48
CA LYS A 300 22.25 1.95 23.10
C LYS A 300 21.61 0.59 22.81
N ASP A 301 22.42 -0.45 22.75
CA ASP A 301 21.94 -1.82 22.70
C ASP A 301 21.47 -2.31 24.09
N ARG A 302 21.12 -3.59 24.21
CA ARG A 302 20.67 -4.19 25.47
C ARG A 302 21.74 -4.21 26.55
N MET A 303 23.01 -4.11 26.18
CA MET A 303 24.16 -4.08 27.10
C MET A 303 24.62 -2.65 27.39
N GLY A 304 23.93 -1.63 26.86
CA GLY A 304 24.30 -0.23 27.07
C GLY A 304 25.42 0.27 26.14
N LEU A 305 25.82 -0.54 25.14
CA LEU A 305 26.87 -0.16 24.20
C LEU A 305 26.28 0.73 23.09
N ASP A 306 27.12 1.66 22.61
CA ASP A 306 26.76 2.54 21.50
C ASP A 306 26.53 1.74 20.22
N THR A 307 25.34 1.88 19.63
CA THR A 307 25.00 1.23 18.37
C THR A 307 25.49 1.99 17.15
N GLY A 308 25.87 3.25 17.30
CA GLY A 308 26.17 4.15 16.18
C GLY A 308 24.95 4.52 15.33
N LEU A 309 23.73 4.16 15.73
CA LEU A 309 22.52 4.42 14.97
C LEU A 309 22.01 5.84 15.19
N LEU A 310 21.56 6.47 14.09
CA LEU A 310 20.88 7.75 14.15
C LEU A 310 19.41 7.58 14.56
N PRO A 311 18.81 8.56 15.22
CA PRO A 311 17.37 8.62 15.41
C PRO A 311 16.65 8.56 14.06
N VAL A 312 15.53 7.84 14.00
CA VAL A 312 14.69 7.83 12.80
C VAL A 312 14.13 9.22 12.55
N GLY A 313 14.04 9.60 11.27
CA GLY A 313 13.67 10.95 10.86
C GLY A 313 14.85 11.90 10.74
N THR A 314 16.06 11.52 11.19
CA THR A 314 17.25 12.34 10.96
C THR A 314 17.45 12.56 9.47
N THR A 315 17.58 13.83 9.08
CA THR A 315 17.70 14.25 7.70
C THR A 315 18.88 15.20 7.56
N PHE A 316 19.67 15.00 6.52
CA PHE A 316 20.78 15.87 6.13
C PHE A 316 20.53 16.42 4.74
N GLU A 317 20.62 17.75 4.58
CA GLU A 317 20.64 18.36 3.27
C GLU A 317 22.03 18.15 2.65
N VAL A 318 22.09 17.45 1.53
CA VAL A 318 23.34 17.16 0.79
C VAL A 318 23.65 18.29 -0.19
N LYS A 319 22.62 18.84 -0.79
CA LYS A 319 22.63 20.03 -1.65
C LYS A 319 21.19 20.59 -1.71
N PRO A 320 20.97 21.82 -2.18
CA PRO A 320 19.63 22.41 -2.24
C PRO A 320 18.60 21.47 -2.81
N HIS A 321 17.51 21.23 -2.06
CA HIS A 321 16.39 20.36 -2.40
C HIS A 321 16.75 18.87 -2.59
N PHE A 322 17.89 18.42 -2.05
CA PHE A 322 18.33 17.04 -2.09
C PHE A 322 18.84 16.58 -0.72
N PHE A 323 18.19 15.57 -0.16
CA PHE A 323 18.33 15.15 1.23
C PHE A 323 18.66 13.66 1.35
N MET A 324 19.38 13.34 2.42
CA MET A 324 19.58 12.00 2.92
C MET A 324 18.75 11.83 4.20
N MET A 325 17.83 10.87 4.24
CA MET A 325 16.91 10.65 5.36
C MET A 325 17.03 9.24 5.92
N PHE A 326 17.15 9.14 7.24
CA PHE A 326 17.18 7.88 7.98
C PHE A 326 15.78 7.51 8.47
N THR A 327 15.09 6.63 7.76
CA THR A 327 13.75 6.15 8.09
C THR A 327 13.77 4.91 8.97
N ILE A 328 14.90 4.22 9.04
CA ILE A 328 15.18 3.09 9.92
C ILE A 328 16.37 3.45 10.80
N GLY A 329 16.36 3.11 12.08
CA GLY A 329 17.43 3.46 13.01
C GLY A 329 16.98 3.32 14.46
N CYS A 330 17.09 4.38 15.21
CA CYS A 330 16.76 4.45 16.62
C CYS A 330 15.42 5.11 16.86
N LEU A 331 14.48 4.42 17.49
CA LEU A 331 13.20 4.98 17.92
C LEU A 331 13.26 5.44 19.37
N PRO A 332 12.80 6.64 19.70
CA PRO A 332 12.61 7.05 21.09
C PRO A 332 11.53 6.18 21.76
N LEU A 333 11.82 5.69 22.95
CA LEU A 333 10.90 4.90 23.76
C LEU A 333 10.96 5.42 25.22
N GLY A 334 10.19 6.47 25.51
CA GLY A 334 10.36 7.24 26.75
C GLY A 334 11.75 7.83 26.83
N ASP A 335 12.44 7.60 27.94
CA ASP A 335 13.83 8.08 28.17
C ASP A 335 14.92 7.21 27.50
N ARG A 336 14.52 6.21 26.73
CA ARG A 336 15.43 5.26 26.05
C ARG A 336 15.18 5.24 24.55
N TYR A 337 16.19 4.79 23.81
CA TYR A 337 16.08 4.57 22.39
C TYR A 337 16.14 3.07 22.08
N ARG A 338 15.31 2.62 21.15
CA ARG A 338 15.29 1.24 20.68
C ARG A 338 15.68 1.18 19.21
N ALA A 339 16.62 0.30 18.88
CA ALA A 339 16.95 0.00 17.49
C ALA A 339 15.76 -0.67 16.77
N THR A 340 15.44 -0.21 15.57
CA THR A 340 14.34 -0.74 14.75
C THR A 340 14.71 -1.96 13.92
N GLY A 341 15.96 -2.37 13.92
CA GLY A 341 16.46 -3.52 13.17
C GLY A 341 17.91 -3.86 13.48
N LEU A 342 18.42 -4.89 12.84
CA LEU A 342 19.80 -5.33 12.95
C LEU A 342 20.67 -4.64 11.87
N GLY A 343 21.88 -4.25 12.25
CA GLY A 343 22.88 -3.67 11.35
C GLY A 343 22.75 -2.15 11.18
N SER A 344 23.55 -1.62 10.25
CA SER A 344 23.57 -0.19 9.93
C SER A 344 22.48 0.12 8.89
N PRO A 345 21.50 0.96 9.20
CA PRO A 345 20.47 1.32 8.24
C PRO A 345 21.07 2.14 7.11
N ALA A 346 20.72 1.80 5.89
CA ALA A 346 20.97 2.65 4.75
C ALA A 346 19.89 3.74 4.68
N PRO A 347 20.25 5.02 4.56
CA PRO A 347 19.29 6.09 4.38
C PRO A 347 18.58 5.97 3.03
N ILE A 348 17.48 6.69 2.86
CA ILE A 348 16.91 6.98 1.55
C ILE A 348 17.41 8.35 1.07
N LEU A 349 17.45 8.53 -0.24
CA LEU A 349 17.73 9.80 -0.88
C LEU A 349 16.41 10.42 -1.31
N VAL A 350 16.18 11.67 -0.91
CA VAL A 350 14.96 12.40 -1.22
C VAL A 350 15.31 13.67 -1.98
N SER A 351 14.74 13.88 -3.16
CA SER A 351 14.81 15.17 -3.84
C SER A 351 13.41 15.74 -4.01
N VAL A 352 13.26 17.02 -3.79
CA VAL A 352 11.97 17.72 -3.87
C VAL A 352 12.02 18.77 -4.99
N LYS A 353 10.89 18.96 -5.68
CA LYS A 353 10.77 19.92 -6.76
C LYS A 353 9.32 20.35 -6.96
N GLY A 354 9.04 21.64 -6.97
CA GLY A 354 7.77 22.19 -7.43
C GLY A 354 7.66 22.14 -8.96
N ILE A 355 6.49 21.84 -9.47
CA ILE A 355 6.19 21.91 -10.90
C ILE A 355 5.78 23.35 -11.25
N GLY A 356 6.32 23.89 -12.34
CA GLY A 356 6.09 25.30 -12.71
C GLY A 356 6.89 26.32 -11.88
N GLY A 357 7.78 25.85 -11.01
CA GLY A 357 8.60 26.70 -10.14
C GLY A 357 7.96 27.03 -8.80
N GLU A 358 6.70 26.66 -8.60
CA GLU A 358 5.97 26.87 -7.35
C GLU A 358 5.74 25.53 -6.63
N SER A 359 5.97 25.53 -5.32
CA SER A 359 5.62 24.45 -4.43
C SER A 359 4.58 24.99 -3.44
N GLY A 360 3.51 24.25 -3.23
CA GLY A 360 2.51 24.61 -2.21
C GLY A 360 2.98 24.33 -0.78
N MET A 361 4.22 23.85 -0.61
CA MET A 361 4.78 23.40 0.66
C MET A 361 6.29 23.60 0.71
N ASP A 362 6.82 23.86 1.89
CA ASP A 362 8.28 23.89 2.12
C ASP A 362 8.91 22.48 2.07
N ASP A 363 10.23 22.43 1.96
CA ASP A 363 10.98 21.17 1.91
C ASP A 363 10.77 20.34 3.19
N GLY A 364 10.64 20.97 4.35
CA GLY A 364 10.41 20.30 5.63
C GLY A 364 9.07 19.56 5.66
N ALA A 365 8.01 20.18 5.17
CA ALA A 365 6.69 19.56 5.07
C ALA A 365 6.68 18.41 4.05
N LEU A 366 7.39 18.57 2.93
CA LEU A 366 7.55 17.50 1.93
C LEU A 366 8.35 16.32 2.46
N LEU A 367 9.44 16.55 3.19
CA LEU A 367 10.23 15.52 3.85
C LEU A 367 9.43 14.82 4.94
N ARG A 368 8.64 15.58 5.71
CA ARG A 368 7.74 15.03 6.71
C ARG A 368 6.73 14.07 6.07
N SER A 369 6.17 14.42 4.90
CA SER A 369 5.25 13.51 4.20
C SER A 369 5.90 12.16 3.89
N VAL A 370 7.15 12.15 3.43
CA VAL A 370 7.91 10.91 3.21
C VAL A 370 8.07 10.12 4.51
N PHE A 371 8.49 10.80 5.58
CA PHE A 371 8.73 10.16 6.88
C PHE A 371 7.44 9.55 7.45
N ASP A 372 6.36 10.29 7.47
CA ASP A 372 5.07 9.86 8.01
C ASP A 372 4.54 8.64 7.25
N PHE A 373 4.65 8.63 5.92
CA PHE A 373 4.27 7.47 5.11
C PHE A 373 5.22 6.27 5.20
N CYS A 374 6.45 6.44 5.71
CA CYS A 374 7.32 5.33 6.12
C CYS A 374 6.84 4.67 7.43
N ARG A 375 6.00 5.34 8.21
CA ARG A 375 5.42 4.84 9.47
C ARG A 375 4.10 4.12 9.29
N MET A 376 3.54 4.18 8.09
CA MET A 376 2.29 3.51 7.76
C MET A 376 2.57 2.13 7.15
N ASN A 377 1.74 1.15 7.51
CA ASN A 377 1.75 -0.17 6.89
C ASN A 377 0.41 -0.87 7.15
N TYR A 378 -0.48 -0.84 6.18
CA TYR A 378 -1.78 -1.49 6.30
C TYR A 378 -1.73 -3.02 6.21
N SER A 379 -0.60 -3.60 5.83
CA SER A 379 -0.41 -5.05 5.80
C SER A 379 0.11 -5.64 7.11
N SER A 380 0.64 -4.82 8.03
CA SER A 380 1.20 -5.30 9.30
C SER A 380 1.37 -4.18 10.33
N VAL A 381 1.01 -4.45 11.58
CA VAL A 381 1.33 -3.59 12.75
C VAL A 381 2.61 -4.00 13.47
N ASN A 382 3.08 -5.22 13.24
CA ASN A 382 4.24 -5.76 13.96
C ASN A 382 5.56 -5.11 13.53
N ASN A 383 5.60 -4.58 12.32
CA ASN A 383 6.72 -3.80 11.81
C ASN A 383 6.19 -2.59 11.04
N PRO A 384 5.75 -1.53 11.75
CA PRO A 384 5.19 -0.35 11.11
C PRO A 384 6.26 0.52 10.43
N VAL A 385 7.53 0.10 10.51
CA VAL A 385 8.66 0.88 9.97
C VAL A 385 9.05 0.34 8.62
N ASN A 386 8.68 1.06 7.59
CA ASN A 386 9.16 0.83 6.23
C ASN A 386 10.36 1.74 5.94
N ARG A 387 11.33 1.23 5.19
CA ARG A 387 12.45 2.04 4.72
C ARG A 387 11.98 3.13 3.76
N THR A 388 11.06 2.79 2.87
CA THR A 388 10.44 3.71 1.90
C THR A 388 8.97 3.94 2.23
N PRO A 389 8.40 5.10 1.88
CA PRO A 389 7.00 5.37 2.16
C PRO A 389 6.06 4.36 1.47
N ILE A 390 4.94 4.04 2.11
CA ILE A 390 3.97 3.06 1.57
C ILE A 390 3.44 3.47 0.20
N THR A 391 3.35 4.74 -0.10
CA THR A 391 2.99 5.29 -1.41
C THR A 391 3.87 4.70 -2.52
N VAL A 392 5.18 4.65 -2.29
CA VAL A 392 6.16 4.06 -3.21
C VAL A 392 6.15 2.53 -3.13
N THR A 393 6.10 1.98 -1.92
CA THR A 393 6.11 0.53 -1.72
C THR A 393 4.89 -0.13 -2.35
N TYR A 394 3.71 0.42 -2.13
CA TYR A 394 2.47 -0.11 -2.70
C TYR A 394 2.43 0.04 -4.22
N ALA A 395 2.89 1.16 -4.75
CA ALA A 395 2.99 1.32 -6.19
C ALA A 395 3.91 0.27 -6.85
N ARG A 396 5.04 -0.06 -6.21
CA ARG A 396 5.93 -1.15 -6.66
C ARG A 396 5.27 -2.53 -6.56
N GLU A 397 4.55 -2.81 -5.47
CA GLU A 397 3.84 -4.10 -5.28
C GLU A 397 2.75 -4.29 -6.32
N ILE A 398 1.95 -3.26 -6.59
CA ILE A 398 0.92 -3.30 -7.62
C ILE A 398 1.56 -3.53 -8.99
N ALA A 399 2.60 -2.78 -9.32
CA ALA A 399 3.31 -2.93 -10.58
C ALA A 399 3.86 -4.35 -10.75
N PHE A 400 4.42 -4.94 -9.70
CA PHE A 400 4.88 -6.33 -9.69
C PHE A 400 3.70 -7.31 -9.89
N LEU A 401 2.61 -7.15 -9.14
CA LEU A 401 1.45 -8.03 -9.24
C LEU A 401 0.79 -7.95 -10.60
N MET A 402 0.52 -6.77 -11.14
CA MET A 402 -0.09 -6.62 -12.47
C MET A 402 0.72 -7.36 -13.55
N GLY A 403 2.07 -7.24 -13.49
CA GLY A 403 2.96 -7.99 -14.37
C GLY A 403 2.85 -9.51 -14.20
N LYS A 404 2.63 -9.99 -12.98
CA LYS A 404 2.48 -11.42 -12.67
C LYS A 404 1.09 -11.95 -13.00
N LEU A 405 0.05 -11.16 -12.75
CA LEU A 405 -1.34 -11.53 -13.00
C LEU A 405 -1.70 -11.45 -14.49
N GLY A 406 -0.93 -10.74 -15.30
CA GLY A 406 -1.25 -10.48 -16.70
C GLY A 406 -2.46 -9.57 -16.90
N LEU A 407 -2.78 -8.74 -15.89
CA LEU A 407 -3.88 -7.80 -15.94
C LEU A 407 -3.43 -6.49 -16.58
N ASN A 408 -4.21 -5.97 -17.52
CA ASN A 408 -3.99 -4.67 -18.15
C ASN A 408 -4.63 -3.54 -17.35
N GLU A 409 -5.73 -3.83 -16.67
CA GLU A 409 -6.42 -2.89 -15.78
C GLU A 409 -7.06 -3.64 -14.61
N VAL A 410 -7.42 -2.90 -13.57
CA VAL A 410 -8.10 -3.42 -12.39
C VAL A 410 -9.52 -2.89 -12.39
N PRO A 411 -10.55 -3.75 -12.22
CA PRO A 411 -11.94 -3.32 -12.13
C PRO A 411 -12.15 -2.23 -11.06
N GLU A 412 -13.06 -1.31 -11.30
CA GLU A 412 -13.31 -0.18 -10.41
C GLU A 412 -13.73 -0.63 -9.00
N SER A 413 -14.51 -1.71 -8.89
CA SER A 413 -14.91 -2.35 -7.63
C SER A 413 -13.74 -2.79 -6.75
N VAL A 414 -12.60 -3.09 -7.38
CA VAL A 414 -11.37 -3.52 -6.70
C VAL A 414 -10.40 -2.35 -6.48
N SER A 415 -10.37 -1.38 -7.39
CA SER A 415 -9.41 -0.28 -7.38
C SER A 415 -9.53 0.65 -6.17
N SER A 416 -10.72 0.76 -5.58
CA SER A 416 -10.97 1.51 -4.35
C SER A 416 -10.48 0.80 -3.08
N ARG A 417 -9.98 -0.44 -3.19
CA ARG A 417 -9.58 -1.29 -2.07
C ARG A 417 -8.11 -1.66 -2.13
N LEU A 418 -7.53 -2.03 -0.99
CA LEU A 418 -6.14 -2.48 -0.89
C LEU A 418 -6.01 -3.98 -1.29
N TRP A 419 -6.46 -4.33 -2.47
CA TRP A 419 -6.54 -5.70 -2.97
C TRP A 419 -5.19 -6.42 -3.10
N PHE A 420 -4.12 -5.69 -3.24
CA PHE A 420 -2.77 -6.18 -3.54
C PHE A 420 -1.96 -6.55 -2.28
N ILE A 421 -2.36 -6.12 -1.08
CA ILE A 421 -1.69 -6.45 0.19
C ILE A 421 -2.06 -7.83 0.71
#